data_fb87fc1f22ac69789ce895ea0b530723
#
_entry.id   fb87fc1f22ac69789ce895ea0b530723
#
_cell.length_a   1.000
_cell.length_b   1.000
_cell.length_c   1.000
_cell.angle_alpha   90.00
_cell.angle_beta   90.00
_cell.angle_gamma   90.00
#
_symmetry.space_group_name_H-M   'P 1'
#
loop_
_entity.id
_entity.type
_entity.pdbx_description
1 polymer ?
#
loop_
_entity_poly.entity_id
_entity_poly.type
_entity_poly.pdbx_seq_one_letter_code
_entity_poly.pdbx_strand_id
1 'polypeptide(L)'
;MILPAAYLPSIEYCARWAQGPCVVDGGEHFVKRSERNRTHILTAGGVLTLTVQAVRANRPRTPMRDVRIDYSKRWQHQHWTALVSAYKASPYFDHYAPRFEPFYTRRYEFLFDYDLRLMETIAELLGLPMPAVSEAYLSLIHI
;
A
#
# COMPACT_ATOMS: atom_id res chain seq x y z
N MET A 1 6.75 -16.34 6.56
CA MET A 1 6.95 -15.61 5.28
C MET A 1 7.11 -14.11 5.55
N ILE A 2 8.07 -13.49 4.92
CA ILE A 2 8.28 -12.05 5.04
C ILE A 2 7.70 -11.37 3.79
N LEU A 3 6.84 -10.37 4.00
CA LEU A 3 6.25 -9.59 2.92
C LEU A 3 6.62 -8.12 3.09
N PRO A 4 6.84 -7.36 2.00
CA PRO A 4 6.96 -5.92 2.10
C PRO A 4 5.61 -5.30 2.41
N ALA A 5 5.58 -4.15 3.08
CA ALA A 5 4.35 -3.36 3.14
C ALA A 5 3.95 -2.97 1.70
N ALA A 6 2.68 -2.99 1.39
CA ALA A 6 2.22 -2.77 0.03
C ALA A 6 1.09 -1.73 -0.03
N TYR A 7 1.17 -0.87 -1.04
CA TYR A 7 0.11 0.06 -1.36
C TYR A 7 -0.90 -0.62 -2.29
N LEU A 8 -2.14 -0.78 -1.83
CA LEU A 8 -3.21 -1.47 -2.56
C LEU A 8 -2.68 -2.77 -3.19
N PRO A 9 -2.36 -3.77 -2.36
CA PRO A 9 -1.64 -4.96 -2.81
C PRO A 9 -2.36 -5.72 -3.93
N SER A 10 -1.55 -6.33 -4.81
CA SER A 10 -2.03 -7.11 -5.93
C SER A 10 -2.69 -8.42 -5.48
N ILE A 11 -3.39 -9.07 -6.41
CA ILE A 11 -3.96 -10.40 -6.17
C ILE A 11 -2.86 -11.40 -5.82
N GLU A 12 -1.72 -11.32 -6.50
CA GLU A 12 -0.57 -12.18 -6.21
C GLU A 12 -0.05 -11.99 -4.78
N TYR A 13 0.07 -10.74 -4.34
CA TYR A 13 0.46 -10.43 -2.98
C TYR A 13 -0.55 -11.00 -1.98
N CYS A 14 -1.83 -10.78 -2.21
CA CYS A 14 -2.89 -11.28 -1.33
C CYS A 14 -2.92 -12.81 -1.31
N ALA A 15 -2.61 -13.49 -2.40
CA ALA A 15 -2.52 -14.93 -2.44
C ALA A 15 -1.40 -15.45 -1.55
N ARG A 16 -0.24 -14.80 -1.55
CA ARG A 16 0.86 -15.14 -0.63
C ARG A 16 0.47 -14.89 0.82
N TRP A 17 -0.14 -13.76 1.08
CA TRP A 17 -0.61 -13.40 2.42
C TRP A 17 -1.57 -14.45 2.98
N ALA A 18 -2.47 -14.96 2.14
CA ALA A 18 -3.47 -15.95 2.56
C ALA A 18 -2.87 -17.35 2.83
N GLN A 19 -1.64 -17.61 2.42
CA GLN A 19 -1.03 -18.95 2.58
C GLN A 19 -0.63 -19.30 4.00
N GLY A 20 -0.47 -18.33 4.87
CA GLY A 20 -0.07 -18.63 6.25
C GLY A 20 0.44 -17.40 6.99
N PRO A 21 1.04 -17.59 8.16
CA PRO A 21 1.55 -16.48 8.96
C PRO A 21 2.57 -15.65 8.18
N CYS A 22 2.42 -14.32 8.23
CA CYS A 22 3.28 -13.37 7.54
C CYS A 22 3.81 -12.33 8.51
N VAL A 23 4.98 -11.78 8.18
CA VAL A 23 5.58 -10.65 8.87
C VAL A 23 5.87 -9.56 7.86
N VAL A 24 5.48 -8.34 8.19
CA VAL A 24 5.82 -7.15 7.41
C VAL A 24 6.93 -6.41 8.13
N ASP A 25 8.03 -6.15 7.43
CA ASP A 25 9.24 -5.59 8.03
C ASP A 25 9.37 -4.09 7.75
N GLY A 26 9.17 -3.27 8.79
CA GLY A 26 9.38 -1.82 8.71
C GLY A 26 10.85 -1.42 8.71
N GLY A 27 11.75 -2.33 9.03
CA GLY A 27 13.20 -2.08 9.03
C GLY A 27 13.86 -2.32 7.69
N GLU A 28 13.17 -2.90 6.71
CA GLU A 28 13.72 -3.09 5.38
C GLU A 28 13.97 -1.75 4.70
N HIS A 29 14.91 -1.74 3.76
CA HIS A 29 15.18 -0.52 2.99
C HIS A 29 14.05 -0.26 1.98
N PHE A 30 13.63 1.00 1.90
CA PHE A 30 12.62 1.39 0.92
C PHE A 30 13.17 1.23 -0.50
N VAL A 31 12.37 0.60 -1.35
CA VAL A 31 12.67 0.46 -2.78
C VAL A 31 11.68 1.33 -3.55
N LYS A 32 12.18 2.33 -4.25
CA LYS A 32 11.37 3.22 -5.08
C LYS A 32 10.70 2.43 -6.21
N ARG A 33 9.50 2.86 -6.59
CA ARG A 33 8.76 2.28 -7.71
C ARG A 33 8.54 0.77 -7.55
N SER A 34 8.26 0.36 -6.33
CA SER A 34 7.94 -1.02 -5.99
C SER A 34 6.52 -1.09 -5.43
N GLU A 35 6.06 -2.29 -5.14
CA GLU A 35 4.74 -2.49 -4.53
C GLU A 35 4.56 -1.75 -3.20
N ARG A 36 5.63 -1.27 -2.58
CA ARG A 36 5.59 -0.49 -1.34
C ARG A 36 4.89 0.85 -1.52
N ASN A 37 5.02 1.47 -2.69
CA ASN A 37 4.41 2.78 -2.96
C ASN A 37 3.69 2.86 -4.31
N ARG A 38 3.49 1.72 -4.97
CA ARG A 38 2.93 1.71 -6.32
C ARG A 38 1.94 0.56 -6.49
N THR A 39 0.85 0.85 -7.16
CA THR A 39 -0.11 -0.16 -7.59
C THR A 39 -0.52 0.08 -9.03
N HIS A 40 -1.16 -0.90 -9.63
CA HIS A 40 -1.69 -0.84 -10.98
C HIS A 40 -3.18 -1.13 -10.96
N ILE A 41 -3.95 -0.32 -11.66
CA ILE A 41 -5.39 -0.54 -11.83
C ILE A 41 -5.72 -0.64 -13.31
N LEU A 42 -6.83 -1.30 -13.61
CA LEU A 42 -7.32 -1.40 -14.99
C LEU A 42 -8.38 -0.33 -15.20
N THR A 43 -8.14 0.54 -16.18
CA THR A 43 -9.08 1.59 -16.59
C THR A 43 -9.58 1.33 -17.99
N ALA A 44 -10.54 2.12 -18.47
CA ALA A 44 -11.02 2.06 -19.85
C ALA A 44 -9.89 2.30 -20.87
N GLY A 45 -8.88 3.08 -20.51
CA GLY A 45 -7.72 3.35 -21.36
C GLY A 45 -6.58 2.36 -21.22
N GLY A 46 -6.73 1.31 -20.40
CA GLY A 46 -5.69 0.32 -20.12
C GLY A 46 -5.18 0.36 -18.69
N VAL A 47 -4.02 -0.23 -18.47
CA VAL A 47 -3.40 -0.27 -17.15
C VAL A 47 -2.89 1.12 -16.76
N LEU A 48 -3.27 1.58 -15.57
CA LEU A 48 -2.80 2.84 -14.99
C LEU A 48 -2.00 2.55 -13.74
N THR A 49 -0.82 3.15 -13.65
CA THR A 49 0.04 3.03 -12.46
C THR A 49 -0.24 4.20 -11.51
N LEU A 50 -0.51 3.87 -10.25
CA LEU A 50 -0.72 4.84 -9.18
C LEU A 50 0.45 4.77 -8.21
N THR A 51 1.18 5.87 -8.06
CA THR A 51 2.35 5.95 -7.19
C THR A 51 2.11 6.94 -6.05
N VAL A 52 2.28 6.47 -4.82
CA VAL A 52 2.31 7.35 -3.65
C VAL A 52 3.67 8.04 -3.64
N GLN A 53 3.67 9.36 -3.60
CA GLN A 53 4.90 10.14 -3.64
C GLN A 53 5.62 10.10 -2.30
N ALA A 54 6.91 9.80 -2.31
CA ALA A 54 7.75 9.81 -1.13
C ALA A 54 8.65 11.04 -1.13
N VAL A 55 8.94 11.59 0.05
CA VAL A 55 9.84 12.73 0.20
C VAL A 55 11.23 12.37 -0.29
N ARG A 56 11.85 13.27 -1.06
CA ARG A 56 13.15 13.02 -1.71
C ARG A 56 14.36 13.12 -0.78
N ALA A 57 14.21 13.63 0.43
CA ALA A 57 15.31 13.79 1.38
C ALA A 57 15.94 12.46 1.82
N ASN A 58 15.58 11.41 1.13
CA ASN A 58 15.92 10.06 1.52
C ASN A 58 17.34 9.72 1.12
N ARG A 59 18.08 9.29 2.09
CA ARG A 59 19.36 8.66 1.89
C ARG A 59 19.15 7.29 1.25
N PRO A 60 20.14 6.78 0.49
CA PRO A 60 20.15 5.36 0.18
C PRO A 60 19.96 4.53 1.46
N ARG A 61 19.17 3.47 1.41
CA ARG A 61 18.92 2.59 2.55
C ARG A 61 18.04 3.19 3.65
N THR A 62 17.15 4.13 3.33
CA THR A 62 16.16 4.60 4.30
C THR A 62 15.26 3.43 4.70
N PRO A 63 15.14 3.11 6.01
CA PRO A 63 14.20 2.08 6.46
C PRO A 63 12.78 2.44 6.05
N MET A 64 12.00 1.43 5.68
CA MET A 64 10.62 1.65 5.23
C MET A 64 9.79 2.44 6.25
N ARG A 65 9.97 2.17 7.54
CA ARG A 65 9.25 2.87 8.61
C ARG A 65 9.53 4.36 8.69
N ASP A 66 10.67 4.83 8.13
CA ASP A 66 11.10 6.22 8.18
C ASP A 66 10.78 6.99 6.91
N VAL A 67 10.21 6.35 5.89
CA VAL A 67 9.85 7.02 4.64
C VAL A 67 8.62 7.89 4.85
N ARG A 68 8.77 9.19 4.56
CA ARG A 68 7.68 10.16 4.67
C ARG A 68 6.97 10.32 3.34
N ILE A 69 5.66 10.51 3.41
CA ILE A 69 4.82 10.77 2.23
C ILE A 69 4.94 12.24 1.85
N ASP A 70 5.08 12.49 0.56
CA ASP A 70 5.12 13.85 -0.01
C ASP A 70 3.73 14.22 -0.53
N TYR A 71 3.17 15.31 0.04
CA TYR A 71 1.86 15.82 -0.35
C TYR A 71 1.95 17.10 -1.20
N SER A 72 3.13 17.46 -1.68
CA SER A 72 3.31 18.65 -2.52
C SER A 72 2.55 18.56 -3.85
N LYS A 73 2.33 17.34 -4.34
CA LYS A 73 1.46 17.06 -5.48
C LYS A 73 0.16 16.44 -4.98
N ARG A 74 -0.93 16.65 -5.71
CA ARG A 74 -2.25 16.18 -5.29
C ARG A 74 -2.48 14.72 -5.67
N TRP A 75 -1.58 13.84 -5.27
CA TRP A 75 -1.67 12.42 -5.64
C TRP A 75 -2.90 11.74 -5.03
N GLN A 76 -3.33 12.13 -3.82
CA GLN A 76 -4.52 11.55 -3.20
C GLN A 76 -5.77 11.80 -4.05
N HIS A 77 -5.95 13.05 -4.48
CA HIS A 77 -7.07 13.40 -5.34
C HIS A 77 -7.00 12.66 -6.67
N GLN A 78 -5.83 12.60 -7.28
CA GLN A 78 -5.62 11.90 -8.55
C GLN A 78 -5.92 10.40 -8.43
N HIS A 79 -5.42 9.76 -7.37
CA HIS A 79 -5.67 8.34 -7.14
C HIS A 79 -7.15 8.06 -6.90
N TRP A 80 -7.80 8.85 -6.05
CA TRP A 80 -9.22 8.64 -5.75
C TRP A 80 -10.08 8.83 -7.00
N THR A 81 -9.82 9.87 -7.78
CA THR A 81 -10.52 10.10 -9.04
C THR A 81 -10.34 8.93 -10.00
N ALA A 82 -9.13 8.39 -10.10
CA ALA A 82 -8.84 7.24 -10.96
C ALA A 82 -9.59 5.98 -10.48
N LEU A 83 -9.59 5.72 -9.18
CA LEU A 83 -10.29 4.58 -8.60
C LEU A 83 -11.81 4.66 -8.82
N VAL A 84 -12.40 5.82 -8.59
CA VAL A 84 -13.83 6.04 -8.84
C VAL A 84 -14.16 5.84 -10.32
N SER A 85 -13.36 6.44 -11.21
CA SER A 85 -13.56 6.31 -12.65
C SER A 85 -13.48 4.85 -13.11
N ALA A 86 -12.52 4.10 -12.58
CA ALA A 86 -12.29 2.72 -12.99
C ALA A 86 -13.37 1.76 -12.47
N TYR A 87 -13.90 1.99 -11.27
CA TYR A 87 -14.70 0.99 -10.56
C TYR A 87 -16.13 1.40 -10.21
N LYS A 88 -16.55 2.66 -10.46
CA LYS A 88 -17.89 3.13 -10.05
C LYS A 88 -19.04 2.30 -10.64
N ALA A 89 -18.83 1.68 -11.80
CA ALA A 89 -19.83 0.83 -12.44
C ALA A 89 -19.78 -0.62 -11.96
N SER A 90 -18.79 -0.97 -11.14
CA SER A 90 -18.67 -2.32 -10.60
C SER A 90 -19.74 -2.58 -9.54
N PRO A 91 -20.31 -3.80 -9.46
CA PRO A 91 -21.16 -4.17 -8.35
C PRO A 91 -20.41 -3.98 -7.04
N TYR A 92 -21.10 -3.50 -6.01
CA TYR A 92 -20.55 -3.31 -4.67
C TYR A 92 -19.55 -2.15 -4.51
N PHE A 93 -19.24 -1.38 -5.55
CA PHE A 93 -18.36 -0.22 -5.40
C PHE A 93 -18.86 0.72 -4.29
N ASP A 94 -20.15 1.05 -4.29
CA ASP A 94 -20.75 1.92 -3.28
C ASP A 94 -20.67 1.33 -1.87
N HIS A 95 -20.56 0.02 -1.77
CA HIS A 95 -20.41 -0.66 -0.48
C HIS A 95 -18.98 -0.54 0.04
N TYR A 96 -17.97 -0.63 -0.82
CA TYR A 96 -16.55 -0.63 -0.42
C TYR A 96 -15.93 0.77 -0.41
N ALA A 97 -16.38 1.68 -1.25
CA ALA A 97 -15.79 3.01 -1.39
C ALA A 97 -15.67 3.76 -0.05
N PRO A 98 -16.66 3.76 0.85
CA PRO A 98 -16.54 4.46 2.13
C PRO A 98 -15.39 3.95 3.02
N ARG A 99 -14.96 2.71 2.83
CA ARG A 99 -13.85 2.13 3.59
C ARG A 99 -12.50 2.64 3.11
N PHE A 100 -12.39 3.03 1.85
CA PHE A 100 -11.14 3.49 1.24
C PHE A 100 -11.03 5.00 1.13
N GLU A 101 -12.13 5.72 1.01
CA GLU A 101 -12.13 7.18 0.85
C GLU A 101 -11.31 7.92 1.92
N PRO A 102 -11.36 7.56 3.22
CA PRO A 102 -10.56 8.26 4.23
C PRO A 102 -9.06 8.26 3.96
N PHE A 103 -8.55 7.25 3.24
CA PHE A 103 -7.13 7.18 2.89
C PHE A 103 -6.73 8.22 1.84
N TYR A 104 -7.68 8.86 1.20
CA TYR A 104 -7.47 9.88 0.17
C TYR A 104 -7.91 11.27 0.61
N THR A 105 -8.44 11.39 1.83
CA THR A 105 -8.84 12.67 2.43
C THR A 105 -8.01 13.02 3.65
N ARG A 106 -7.50 12.04 4.36
CA ARG A 106 -6.64 12.23 5.53
C ARG A 106 -5.18 12.12 5.13
N ARG A 107 -4.30 12.84 5.83
CA ARG A 107 -2.87 12.77 5.58
C ARG A 107 -2.20 11.87 6.62
N TYR A 108 -1.32 10.98 6.13
CA TYR A 108 -0.46 10.16 6.96
C TYR A 108 0.98 10.66 6.77
N GLU A 109 1.73 10.72 7.84
CA GLU A 109 3.11 11.18 7.77
C GLU A 109 4.02 10.13 7.12
N PHE A 110 3.86 8.86 7.54
CA PHE A 110 4.75 7.78 7.12
C PHE A 110 4.05 6.80 6.18
N LEU A 111 4.77 6.43 5.12
CA LEU A 111 4.28 5.48 4.11
C LEU A 111 4.00 4.11 4.73
N PHE A 112 4.87 3.64 5.63
CA PHE A 112 4.68 2.34 6.27
C PHE A 112 3.36 2.26 7.04
N ASP A 113 3.06 3.29 7.82
CA ASP A 113 1.79 3.36 8.57
C ASP A 113 0.59 3.41 7.62
N TYR A 114 0.71 4.17 6.54
CA TYR A 114 -0.33 4.29 5.53
C TYR A 114 -0.63 2.93 4.89
N ASP A 115 0.41 2.24 4.44
CA ASP A 115 0.28 0.92 3.83
C ASP A 115 -0.32 -0.10 4.80
N LEU A 116 0.13 -0.10 6.06
CA LEU A 116 -0.40 -1.03 7.06
C LEU A 116 -1.88 -0.80 7.35
N ARG A 117 -2.32 0.46 7.40
CA ARG A 117 -3.73 0.78 7.62
C ARG A 117 -4.59 0.36 6.45
N LEU A 118 -4.10 0.53 5.22
CA LEU A 118 -4.79 0.01 4.03
C LEU A 118 -4.85 -1.51 4.05
N MET A 119 -3.75 -2.18 4.40
CA MET A 119 -3.71 -3.64 4.52
C MET A 119 -4.70 -4.13 5.58
N GLU A 120 -4.82 -3.43 6.70
CA GLU A 120 -5.79 -3.76 7.75
C GLU A 120 -7.23 -3.72 7.21
N THR A 121 -7.56 -2.69 6.43
CA THR A 121 -8.88 -2.59 5.79
C THR A 121 -9.12 -3.74 4.82
N ILE A 122 -8.13 -4.06 4.00
CA ILE A 122 -8.21 -5.18 3.06
C ILE A 122 -8.34 -6.52 3.80
N ALA A 123 -7.60 -6.70 4.90
CA ALA A 123 -7.68 -7.89 5.73
C ALA A 123 -9.10 -8.11 6.26
N GLU A 124 -9.73 -7.06 6.76
CA GLU A 124 -11.12 -7.12 7.24
C GLU A 124 -12.09 -7.50 6.12
N LEU A 125 -11.93 -6.90 4.93
CA LEU A 125 -12.84 -7.14 3.81
C LEU A 125 -12.68 -8.55 3.20
N LEU A 126 -11.46 -9.09 3.20
CA LEU A 126 -11.16 -10.40 2.63
C LEU A 126 -11.13 -11.52 3.67
N GLY A 127 -11.25 -11.20 4.95
CA GLY A 127 -11.15 -12.21 6.01
C GLY A 127 -9.75 -12.78 6.19
N LEU A 128 -8.72 -11.98 5.91
CA LEU A 128 -7.33 -12.40 6.08
C LEU A 128 -6.81 -12.01 7.47
N PRO A 129 -5.92 -12.81 8.07
CA PRO A 129 -5.27 -12.42 9.32
C PRO A 129 -4.28 -11.30 9.05
N MET A 130 -4.23 -10.31 9.94
CA MET A 130 -3.27 -9.22 9.81
C MET A 130 -1.85 -9.74 10.05
N PRO A 131 -0.86 -9.40 9.21
CA PRO A 131 0.52 -9.81 9.43
C PRO A 131 1.09 -9.24 10.73
N ALA A 132 2.04 -9.96 11.33
CA ALA A 132 2.86 -9.39 12.39
C ALA A 132 3.76 -8.30 11.79
N VAL A 133 4.12 -7.32 12.60
CA VAL A 133 4.97 -6.21 12.17
C VAL A 133 6.32 -6.31 12.89
N SER A 134 7.40 -6.17 12.13
CA SER A 134 8.75 -6.09 12.66
C SER A 134 9.40 -4.77 12.28
N GLU A 135 10.25 -4.24 13.14
CA GLU A 135 11.07 -3.07 12.84
C GLU A 135 12.53 -3.43 12.59
N ALA A 136 12.88 -4.70 12.77
CA ALA A 136 14.22 -5.20 12.47
C ALA A 136 14.33 -5.48 10.97
N TYR A 137 15.53 -5.39 10.42
CA TYR A 137 15.77 -5.70 9.01
C TYR A 137 15.87 -7.23 8.83
N LEU A 138 14.70 -7.87 8.80
CA LEU A 138 14.59 -9.34 8.81
C LEU A 138 15.15 -10.00 7.57
N SER A 139 15.14 -9.33 6.43
CA SER A 139 15.69 -9.90 5.19
C SER A 139 17.20 -10.17 5.27
N LEU A 140 17.91 -9.55 6.21
CA LEU A 140 19.31 -9.88 6.49
C LEU A 140 19.48 -11.08 7.42
N ILE A 141 18.45 -11.42 8.17
CA ILE A 141 18.50 -12.46 9.21
C ILE A 141 18.01 -13.79 8.64
N HIS A 142 17.07 -13.76 7.72
CA HIS A 142 16.43 -14.94 7.14
C HIS A 142 16.94 -15.21 5.72
N ILE A 143 18.19 -15.33 5.59
CA ILE A 143 18.81 -15.65 4.30
C ILE A 143 18.73 -17.16 4.02
#